data_a86212d5481e6f9e4cf07959e0d4eac7
#
_entry.id   a86212d5481e6f9e4cf07959e0d4eac7
#
_cell.length_a   1.000
_cell.length_b   1.000
_cell.length_c   1.000
_cell.angle_alpha   90.00
_cell.angle_beta   90.00
_cell.angle_gamma   90.00
#
_symmetry.space_group_name_H-M   'P 1'
#
loop_
_entity.id
_entity.type
_entity.pdbx_description
1 polymer ?
#
loop_
_entity_poly.entity_id
_entity_poly.type
_entity_poly.pdbx_seq_one_letter_code
_entity_poly.pdbx_strand_id
1 'polypeptide(L)'
;MTRMCQYLSIITLNVNGLNSPIKRNRLTEWIKKQNSAICCIQKTHLTQKEIHRLKVKGWKTVLHATRTQKKSGVAILFADKVDFKPKLIKRDKDGHYILVKGTVQEEEMTILNIYAPNMNALNYTKQILMDTKNQISTNTIVVGDLNTPLSQIDRSTRKKINNEILELNQ
;
A
#
# COMPACT_ATOMS: atom_id res chain seq x y z
N MET A 1 -34.39 -4.68 4.37
CA MET A 1 -33.44 -4.65 3.24
C MET A 1 -32.26 -5.52 3.55
N THR A 2 -32.09 -6.56 2.79
CA THR A 2 -30.87 -7.38 2.83
C THR A 2 -29.70 -6.53 2.33
N ARG A 3 -28.75 -6.18 3.21
CA ARG A 3 -27.48 -5.59 2.78
C ARG A 3 -26.79 -6.59 1.85
N MET A 4 -26.66 -6.23 0.57
CA MET A 4 -25.77 -6.98 -0.30
C MET A 4 -24.34 -6.79 0.21
N CYS A 5 -23.73 -7.87 0.67
CA CYS A 5 -22.33 -7.87 1.05
C CYS A 5 -21.49 -7.66 -0.21
N GLN A 6 -21.07 -6.42 -0.43
CA GLN A 6 -20.14 -6.13 -1.52
C GLN A 6 -18.73 -6.46 -1.06
N TYR A 7 -18.12 -7.45 -1.69
CA TYR A 7 -16.72 -7.75 -1.45
C TYR A 7 -15.85 -6.66 -2.08
N LEU A 8 -15.00 -6.01 -1.25
CA LEU A 8 -13.99 -5.09 -1.73
C LEU A 8 -12.73 -5.89 -2.10
N SER A 9 -12.33 -5.83 -3.35
CA SER A 9 -11.06 -6.41 -3.78
C SER A 9 -9.95 -5.38 -3.65
N ILE A 10 -8.86 -5.77 -2.98
CA ILE A 10 -7.66 -4.96 -2.81
C ILE A 10 -6.52 -5.66 -3.52
N ILE A 11 -5.84 -4.95 -4.39
CA ILE A 11 -4.61 -5.43 -5.02
C ILE A 11 -3.41 -4.64 -4.51
N THR A 12 -2.27 -5.29 -4.44
CA THR A 12 -1.03 -4.66 -4.00
C THR A 12 0.09 -5.01 -4.98
N LEU A 13 0.95 -4.05 -5.29
CA LEU A 13 2.02 -4.23 -6.26
C LEU A 13 3.20 -3.30 -5.98
N ASN A 14 4.39 -3.88 -5.91
CA ASN A 14 5.63 -3.12 -5.98
C ASN A 14 5.93 -2.79 -7.45
N VAL A 15 5.85 -1.53 -7.82
CA VAL A 15 5.98 -1.08 -9.22
C VAL A 15 7.40 -0.72 -9.62
N ASN A 16 8.32 -0.66 -8.65
CA ASN A 16 9.75 -0.40 -8.88
C ASN A 16 10.01 0.80 -9.81
N GLY A 17 9.35 1.92 -9.51
CA GLY A 17 9.50 3.18 -10.21
C GLY A 17 8.52 3.38 -11.37
N LEU A 18 7.95 4.58 -11.44
CA LEU A 18 6.96 4.98 -12.44
C LEU A 18 7.40 6.24 -13.21
N ASN A 19 8.70 6.50 -13.30
CA ASN A 19 9.20 7.69 -13.99
C ASN A 19 9.02 7.61 -15.52
N SER A 20 9.02 6.40 -16.08
CA SER A 20 8.82 6.18 -17.51
C SER A 20 7.33 6.27 -17.87
N PRO A 21 6.95 7.06 -18.90
CA PRO A 21 5.58 7.08 -19.41
C PRO A 21 5.08 5.70 -19.85
N ILE A 22 5.94 4.90 -20.48
CA ILE A 22 5.59 3.55 -20.93
C ILE A 22 5.21 2.68 -19.72
N LYS A 23 5.96 2.77 -18.65
CA LYS A 23 5.73 1.99 -17.44
C LYS A 23 4.42 2.41 -16.74
N ARG A 24 4.15 3.72 -16.67
CA ARG A 24 2.87 4.23 -16.15
C ARG A 24 1.69 3.73 -16.99
N ASN A 25 1.79 3.76 -18.30
CA ASN A 25 0.75 3.27 -19.19
C ASN A 25 0.47 1.78 -19.00
N ARG A 26 1.53 0.97 -18.87
CA ARG A 26 1.40 -0.47 -18.58
C ARG A 26 0.70 -0.72 -17.26
N LEU A 27 1.04 0.02 -16.22
CA LEU A 27 0.39 -0.07 -14.92
C LEU A 27 -1.09 0.29 -15.03
N THR A 28 -1.41 1.39 -15.70
CA THR A 28 -2.79 1.84 -15.92
C THR A 28 -3.63 0.77 -16.61
N GLU A 29 -3.12 0.19 -17.68
CA GLU A 29 -3.81 -0.87 -18.40
C GLU A 29 -4.00 -2.13 -17.53
N TRP A 30 -2.98 -2.48 -16.75
CA TRP A 30 -3.05 -3.61 -15.83
C TRP A 30 -4.12 -3.39 -14.73
N ILE A 31 -4.13 -2.21 -14.11
CA ILE A 31 -5.13 -1.86 -13.08
C ILE A 31 -6.55 -1.96 -13.63
N LYS A 32 -6.79 -1.45 -14.84
CA LYS A 32 -8.10 -1.52 -15.50
C LYS A 32 -8.58 -2.95 -15.69
N LYS A 33 -7.67 -3.88 -15.98
CA LYS A 33 -8.00 -5.29 -16.21
C LYS A 33 -8.33 -6.06 -14.94
N GLN A 34 -7.88 -5.60 -13.77
CA GLN A 34 -8.04 -6.34 -12.51
C GLN A 34 -9.43 -6.25 -11.91
N ASN A 35 -10.27 -5.33 -12.37
CA ASN A 35 -11.61 -5.11 -11.82
C ASN A 35 -11.61 -5.05 -10.27
N SER A 36 -10.61 -4.40 -9.69
CA SER A 36 -10.47 -4.24 -8.25
C SER A 36 -11.08 -2.92 -7.76
N ALA A 37 -11.26 -2.81 -6.46
CA ALA A 37 -11.81 -1.62 -5.82
C ALA A 37 -10.71 -0.68 -5.33
N ILE A 38 -9.62 -1.25 -4.80
CA ILE A 38 -8.52 -0.53 -4.18
C ILE A 38 -7.20 -1.10 -4.69
N CYS A 39 -6.28 -0.21 -5.05
CA CYS A 39 -4.95 -0.59 -5.50
C CYS A 39 -3.89 0.08 -4.63
N CYS A 40 -3.09 -0.71 -3.93
CA CYS A 40 -1.97 -0.25 -3.13
C CYS A 40 -0.67 -0.50 -3.87
N ILE A 41 0.08 0.56 -4.15
CA ILE A 41 1.35 0.45 -4.88
C ILE A 41 2.50 0.95 -4.02
N GLN A 42 3.65 0.31 -4.20
CA GLN A 42 4.88 0.63 -3.47
C GLN A 42 5.99 0.96 -4.45
N LYS A 43 6.94 1.74 -3.98
CA LYS A 43 8.15 2.13 -4.71
C LYS A 43 7.82 2.86 -6.01
N THR A 44 6.98 3.89 -5.91
CA THR A 44 6.55 4.67 -7.08
C THR A 44 7.68 5.47 -7.70
N HIS A 45 8.67 5.91 -6.93
CA HIS A 45 9.75 6.82 -7.32
C HIS A 45 9.24 8.17 -7.86
N LEU A 46 8.00 8.52 -7.57
CA LEU A 46 7.43 9.81 -7.93
C LEU A 46 7.56 10.77 -6.75
N THR A 47 7.94 12.00 -7.04
CA THR A 47 7.93 13.08 -6.03
C THR A 47 6.51 13.63 -5.88
N GLN A 48 6.31 14.47 -4.86
CA GLN A 48 5.03 15.15 -4.65
C GLN A 48 4.61 15.98 -5.88
N LYS A 49 5.57 16.55 -6.60
CA LYS A 49 5.31 17.31 -7.83
C LYS A 49 4.91 16.45 -9.01
N GLU A 50 5.31 15.18 -9.00
CA GLU A 50 5.14 14.27 -10.13
C GLU A 50 3.98 13.29 -9.96
N ILE A 51 3.43 13.16 -8.75
CA ILE A 51 2.38 12.18 -8.46
C ILE A 51 1.12 12.39 -9.32
N HIS A 52 0.87 13.60 -9.78
CA HIS A 52 -0.24 13.91 -10.69
C HIS A 52 -0.13 13.19 -12.03
N ARG A 53 1.06 12.68 -12.39
CA ARG A 53 1.28 11.87 -13.60
C ARG A 53 0.65 10.48 -13.49
N LEU A 54 0.35 10.03 -12.26
CA LEU A 54 -0.32 8.76 -12.00
C LEU A 54 -1.83 8.96 -12.10
N LYS A 55 -2.35 8.80 -13.32
CA LYS A 55 -3.78 8.93 -13.61
C LYS A 55 -4.30 7.64 -14.22
N VAL A 56 -5.36 7.12 -13.64
CA VAL A 56 -6.06 5.92 -14.12
C VAL A 56 -7.52 6.28 -14.32
N LYS A 57 -8.05 6.05 -15.52
CA LYS A 57 -9.46 6.31 -15.82
C LYS A 57 -10.36 5.44 -14.92
N GLY A 58 -11.32 6.07 -14.24
CA GLY A 58 -12.19 5.40 -13.29
C GLY A 58 -11.64 5.34 -11.86
N TRP A 59 -10.49 5.97 -11.60
CA TRP A 59 -9.81 5.99 -10.31
C TRP A 59 -9.43 7.43 -9.95
N LYS A 60 -10.35 8.19 -9.38
CA LYS A 60 -10.14 9.62 -9.09
C LYS A 60 -9.34 9.87 -7.84
N THR A 61 -9.52 9.03 -6.82
CA THR A 61 -8.87 9.24 -5.53
C THR A 61 -7.53 8.56 -5.49
N VAL A 62 -6.46 9.34 -5.38
CA VAL A 62 -5.09 8.86 -5.20
C VAL A 62 -4.54 9.50 -3.94
N LEU A 63 -4.28 8.67 -2.92
CA LEU A 63 -3.64 9.09 -1.68
C LEU A 63 -2.21 8.56 -1.66
N HIS A 64 -1.26 9.41 -1.27
CA HIS A 64 0.16 9.06 -1.41
C HIS A 64 1.01 9.60 -0.26
N ALA A 65 2.13 8.94 -0.03
CA ALA A 65 3.25 9.45 0.74
C ALA A 65 4.48 9.37 -0.14
N THR A 66 5.13 10.51 -0.37
CA THR A 66 6.26 10.63 -1.28
C THR A 66 7.39 11.40 -0.62
N ARG A 67 8.61 11.13 -1.06
CA ARG A 67 9.79 11.84 -0.63
C ARG A 67 10.19 12.89 -1.69
N THR A 68 10.97 13.88 -1.27
CA THR A 68 11.56 14.86 -2.20
C THR A 68 12.54 14.23 -3.19
N GLN A 69 13.18 13.12 -2.80
CA GLN A 69 14.08 12.35 -3.66
C GLN A 69 13.38 11.11 -4.22
N LYS A 70 13.66 10.76 -5.47
CA LYS A 70 13.02 9.67 -6.23
C LYS A 70 13.50 8.27 -5.80
N LYS A 71 13.37 7.90 -4.53
CA LYS A 71 13.85 6.60 -4.03
C LYS A 71 12.78 5.71 -3.42
N SER A 72 11.65 6.26 -3.10
CA SER A 72 10.57 5.57 -2.40
C SER A 72 9.23 6.06 -2.94
N GLY A 73 8.23 5.98 -2.13
CA GLY A 73 6.90 6.44 -2.47
C GLY A 73 5.89 5.31 -2.45
N VAL A 74 4.79 5.54 -1.77
CA VAL A 74 3.65 4.63 -1.70
C VAL A 74 2.39 5.38 -2.08
N ALA A 75 1.44 4.69 -2.69
CA ALA A 75 0.16 5.28 -3.02
C ALA A 75 -0.96 4.27 -2.86
N ILE A 76 -2.14 4.77 -2.58
CA ILE A 76 -3.39 4.00 -2.57
C ILE A 76 -4.34 4.66 -3.54
N LEU A 77 -4.81 3.91 -4.52
CA LEU A 77 -5.79 4.34 -5.49
C LEU A 77 -7.13 3.71 -5.17
N PHE A 78 -8.17 4.52 -5.18
CA PHE A 78 -9.54 4.08 -4.96
C PHE A 78 -10.34 4.23 -6.26
N ALA A 79 -11.00 3.16 -6.68
CA ALA A 79 -11.91 3.21 -7.81
C ALA A 79 -13.10 4.12 -7.49
N ASP A 80 -13.61 4.83 -8.50
CA ASP A 80 -14.75 5.75 -8.32
C ASP A 80 -15.98 5.05 -7.73
N LYS A 81 -16.17 3.76 -8.09
CA LYS A 81 -17.28 2.94 -7.58
C LYS A 81 -17.26 2.68 -6.08
N VAL A 82 -16.10 2.88 -5.44
CA VAL A 82 -15.94 2.57 -4.00
C VAL A 82 -16.48 3.67 -3.11
N ASP A 83 -16.48 4.91 -3.58
CA ASP A 83 -16.90 6.10 -2.81
C ASP A 83 -16.23 6.15 -1.43
N PHE A 84 -14.91 6.06 -1.43
CA PHE A 84 -14.11 6.12 -0.20
C PHE A 84 -14.06 7.55 0.33
N LYS A 85 -14.41 7.72 1.61
CA LYS A 85 -14.36 9.01 2.30
C LYS A 85 -13.27 8.99 3.36
N PRO A 86 -12.10 9.59 3.09
CA PRO A 86 -11.02 9.62 4.06
C PRO A 86 -11.37 10.50 5.27
N LYS A 87 -11.03 10.01 6.46
CA LYS A 87 -11.16 10.74 7.74
C LYS A 87 -9.80 11.12 8.30
N LEU A 88 -8.82 10.23 8.19
CA LEU A 88 -7.46 10.43 8.68
C LEU A 88 -6.47 9.89 7.67
N ILE A 89 -5.45 10.70 7.36
CA ILE A 89 -4.34 10.29 6.51
C ILE A 89 -3.06 10.59 7.25
N LYS A 90 -2.25 9.54 7.50
CA LYS A 90 -0.92 9.67 8.08
C LYS A 90 0.10 9.29 7.03
N ARG A 91 0.94 10.25 6.66
CA ARG A 91 1.97 10.09 5.62
C ARG A 91 3.35 10.01 6.24
N ASP A 92 4.12 9.00 5.86
CA ASP A 92 5.54 8.98 6.18
C ASP A 92 6.29 10.00 5.32
N LYS A 93 7.11 10.83 5.97
CA LYS A 93 7.92 11.85 5.29
C LYS A 93 8.94 11.27 4.30
N ASP A 94 9.38 10.03 4.52
CA ASP A 94 10.34 9.34 3.66
C ASP A 94 9.66 8.46 2.59
N GLY A 95 8.33 8.44 2.56
CA GLY A 95 7.57 7.73 1.54
C GLY A 95 7.58 6.22 1.67
N HIS A 96 7.77 5.68 2.88
CA HIS A 96 7.78 4.25 3.13
C HIS A 96 6.43 3.69 3.57
N TYR A 97 5.55 4.52 4.11
CA TYR A 97 4.20 4.09 4.42
C TYR A 97 3.18 5.22 4.28
N ILE A 98 1.95 4.82 4.11
CA ILE A 98 0.77 5.66 4.27
C ILE A 98 -0.30 4.88 5.01
N LEU A 99 -0.88 5.51 6.03
CA LEU A 99 -2.03 4.99 6.74
C LEU A 99 -3.23 5.86 6.40
N VAL A 100 -4.31 5.22 5.96
CA VAL A 100 -5.55 5.90 5.61
C VAL A 100 -6.70 5.26 6.38
N LYS A 101 -7.41 6.06 7.14
CA LYS A 101 -8.66 5.69 7.80
C LYS A 101 -9.81 6.42 7.13
N GLY A 102 -10.87 5.72 6.83
CA GLY A 102 -12.04 6.32 6.22
C GLY A 102 -13.24 5.38 6.22
N THR A 103 -14.25 5.73 5.46
CA THR A 103 -15.49 4.97 5.35
C THR A 103 -15.78 4.56 3.93
N VAL A 104 -16.27 3.34 3.78
CA VAL A 104 -16.87 2.81 2.57
C VAL A 104 -18.24 2.27 2.94
N GLN A 105 -19.29 2.79 2.30
CA GLN A 105 -20.67 2.36 2.59
C GLN A 105 -21.01 2.44 4.10
N GLU A 106 -20.61 3.54 4.73
CA GLU A 106 -20.84 3.83 6.16
C GLU A 106 -20.03 2.92 7.13
N GLU A 107 -19.20 2.02 6.62
CA GLU A 107 -18.32 1.18 7.44
C GLU A 107 -16.90 1.73 7.46
N GLU A 108 -16.33 1.81 8.66
CA GLU A 108 -14.94 2.25 8.83
C GLU A 108 -13.96 1.16 8.38
N MET A 109 -12.91 1.60 7.69
CA MET A 109 -11.77 0.76 7.38
C MET A 109 -10.47 1.56 7.49
N THR A 110 -9.40 0.87 7.83
CA THR A 110 -8.05 1.44 7.85
C THR A 110 -7.16 0.61 6.96
N ILE A 111 -6.40 1.28 6.10
CA ILE A 111 -5.40 0.63 5.23
C ILE A 111 -4.05 1.20 5.58
N LEU A 112 -3.10 0.33 5.86
CA LEU A 112 -1.69 0.65 6.04
C LEU A 112 -0.90 0.02 4.91
N ASN A 113 -0.39 0.85 4.00
CA ASN A 113 0.41 0.44 2.86
C ASN A 113 1.88 0.72 3.15
N ILE A 114 2.71 -0.31 3.19
CA ILE A 114 4.11 -0.25 3.62
C ILE A 114 5.04 -0.68 2.49
N TYR A 115 6.14 0.06 2.35
CA TYR A 115 7.32 -0.37 1.62
C TYR A 115 8.52 -0.39 2.57
N ALA A 116 8.91 -1.56 3.03
CA ALA A 116 10.09 -1.70 3.88
C ALA A 116 11.36 -1.76 3.03
N PRO A 117 12.44 -1.06 3.42
CA PRO A 117 13.71 -1.12 2.71
C PRO A 117 14.32 -2.53 2.80
N ASN A 118 15.20 -2.86 1.85
CA ASN A 118 15.87 -4.18 1.83
C ASN A 118 16.72 -4.44 3.08
N MET A 119 17.36 -3.40 3.60
CA MET A 119 18.16 -3.50 4.83
C MET A 119 17.33 -3.12 6.05
N ASN A 120 17.43 -3.93 7.10
CA ASN A 120 16.69 -3.74 8.36
C ASN A 120 15.17 -3.71 8.18
N ALA A 121 14.65 -4.43 7.22
CA ALA A 121 13.22 -4.46 6.89
C ALA A 121 12.36 -4.81 8.11
N LEU A 122 12.78 -5.79 8.90
CA LEU A 122 12.06 -6.22 10.11
C LEU A 122 11.94 -5.09 11.13
N ASN A 123 13.06 -4.45 11.48
CA ASN A 123 13.08 -3.36 12.46
C ASN A 123 12.28 -2.17 11.96
N TYR A 124 12.36 -1.88 10.68
CA TYR A 124 11.60 -0.81 10.05
C TYR A 124 10.09 -1.07 10.13
N THR A 125 9.66 -2.27 9.79
CA THR A 125 8.25 -2.67 9.87
C THR A 125 7.74 -2.61 11.31
N LYS A 126 8.51 -3.10 12.28
CA LYS A 126 8.18 -2.99 13.70
C LYS A 126 8.00 -1.54 14.13
N GLN A 127 8.89 -0.65 13.69
CA GLN A 127 8.81 0.76 14.02
C GLN A 127 7.53 1.41 13.45
N ILE A 128 7.18 1.10 12.22
CA ILE A 128 5.94 1.60 11.61
C ILE A 128 4.72 1.13 12.39
N LEU A 129 4.66 -0.14 12.76
CA LEU A 129 3.56 -0.70 13.54
C LEU A 129 3.46 -0.05 14.93
N MET A 130 4.59 0.25 15.56
CA MET A 130 4.63 0.99 16.82
C MET A 130 4.11 2.42 16.66
N ASP A 131 4.54 3.12 15.61
CA ASP A 131 4.16 4.51 15.35
C ASP A 131 2.68 4.66 14.96
N THR A 132 2.08 3.60 14.44
CA THR A 132 0.69 3.60 13.96
C THR A 132 -0.27 2.84 14.86
N LYS A 133 0.20 2.26 15.97
CA LYS A 133 -0.61 1.35 16.81
C LYS A 133 -1.92 1.96 17.32
N ASN A 134 -1.97 3.27 17.55
CA ASN A 134 -3.17 3.95 18.05
C ASN A 134 -4.27 4.06 16.99
N GLN A 135 -3.93 3.94 15.71
CA GLN A 135 -4.87 3.96 14.59
C GLN A 135 -5.25 2.56 14.11
N ILE A 136 -4.52 1.53 14.54
CA ILE A 136 -4.77 0.14 14.16
C ILE A 136 -5.94 -0.41 14.99
N SER A 137 -6.90 -1.01 14.30
CA SER A 137 -8.09 -1.63 14.88
C SER A 137 -8.36 -2.99 14.24
N THR A 138 -9.44 -3.66 14.62
CA THR A 138 -9.87 -4.92 14.01
C THR A 138 -10.22 -4.79 12.51
N ASN A 139 -10.52 -3.57 12.06
CA ASN A 139 -10.84 -3.28 10.66
C ASN A 139 -9.65 -2.73 9.88
N THR A 140 -8.44 -3.04 10.30
CA THR A 140 -7.21 -2.59 9.64
C THR A 140 -6.68 -3.68 8.71
N ILE A 141 -6.33 -3.27 7.50
CA ILE A 141 -5.65 -4.11 6.51
C ILE A 141 -4.25 -3.56 6.33
N VAL A 142 -3.25 -4.41 6.58
CA VAL A 142 -1.84 -4.10 6.35
C VAL A 142 -1.41 -4.77 5.06
N VAL A 143 -0.96 -3.99 4.11
CA VAL A 143 -0.50 -4.46 2.80
C VAL A 143 0.84 -3.85 2.45
N GLY A 144 1.52 -4.42 1.50
CA GLY A 144 2.72 -3.84 0.93
C GLY A 144 3.84 -4.84 0.72
N ASP A 145 5.02 -4.28 0.51
CA ASP A 145 6.26 -5.04 0.36
C ASP A 145 7.08 -4.90 1.64
N LEU A 146 7.06 -5.94 2.46
CA LEU A 146 7.76 -5.97 3.74
C LEU A 146 9.23 -6.40 3.62
N ASN A 147 9.66 -6.85 2.43
CA ASN A 147 11.01 -7.36 2.17
C ASN A 147 11.52 -8.41 3.16
N THR A 148 10.62 -9.00 3.94
CA THR A 148 10.91 -10.07 4.90
C THR A 148 9.80 -11.10 4.81
N PRO A 149 10.10 -12.38 4.53
CA PRO A 149 9.07 -13.41 4.51
C PRO A 149 8.46 -13.56 5.91
N LEU A 150 7.14 -13.58 5.98
CA LEU A 150 6.39 -13.72 7.24
C LEU A 150 6.34 -15.17 7.71
N SER A 151 6.55 -16.13 6.81
CA SER A 151 6.59 -17.56 7.11
C SER A 151 7.58 -18.28 6.20
N GLN A 152 7.80 -19.56 6.47
CA GLN A 152 8.66 -20.41 5.61
C GLN A 152 8.09 -20.53 4.20
N ILE A 153 6.78 -20.47 4.06
CA ILE A 153 6.08 -20.60 2.78
C ILE A 153 6.31 -19.37 1.89
N ASP A 154 6.47 -18.20 2.49
CA ASP A 154 6.72 -16.96 1.76
C ASP A 154 8.12 -16.89 1.14
N ARG A 155 8.99 -17.82 1.47
CA ARG A 155 10.37 -17.84 0.96
C ARG A 155 10.43 -18.58 -0.35
N SER A 156 10.84 -17.91 -1.40
CA SER A 156 11.26 -18.58 -2.63
C SER A 156 12.64 -19.22 -2.40
N THR A 157 12.70 -20.55 -2.53
CA THR A 157 13.91 -21.38 -2.60
C THR A 157 15.06 -21.17 -1.59
N ARG A 158 15.43 -22.24 -0.89
CA ARG A 158 16.71 -22.55 -0.22
C ARG A 158 17.37 -21.50 0.70
N LYS A 159 16.72 -20.39 1.06
CA LYS A 159 17.24 -19.47 2.08
C LYS A 159 17.02 -20.04 3.48
N LYS A 160 18.02 -19.99 4.34
CA LYS A 160 17.86 -20.37 5.76
C LYS A 160 16.94 -19.37 6.46
N ILE A 161 16.10 -19.90 7.35
CA ILE A 161 15.34 -19.06 8.27
C ILE A 161 16.33 -18.35 9.19
N ASN A 162 16.23 -17.05 9.30
CA ASN A 162 17.03 -16.26 10.23
C ASN A 162 16.21 -15.85 11.45
N ASN A 163 16.88 -15.30 12.46
CA ASN A 163 16.23 -14.88 13.69
C ASN A 163 15.16 -13.79 13.45
N GLU A 164 15.34 -12.95 12.44
CA GLU A 164 14.37 -11.89 12.09
C GLU A 164 13.02 -12.47 11.70
N ILE A 165 13.01 -13.55 10.92
CA ILE A 165 11.77 -14.23 10.53
C ILE A 165 11.08 -14.85 11.74
N LEU A 166 11.87 -15.45 12.64
CA LEU A 166 11.33 -16.05 13.87
C LEU A 166 10.68 -14.99 14.78
N GLU A 167 11.28 -13.82 14.88
CA GLU A 167 10.71 -12.72 15.67
C GLU A 167 9.38 -12.21 15.12
N LEU A 168 9.19 -12.17 13.80
CA LEU A 168 7.91 -11.73 13.21
C LEU A 168 6.76 -12.69 13.49
N ASN A 169 7.06 -13.97 13.68
CA ASN A 169 6.05 -15.00 13.92
C ASN A 169 5.71 -15.22 15.40
N GLN A 170 6.38 -14.51 16.30
CA GLN A 170 6.08 -14.49 17.72
C GLN A 170 5.14 -13.35 18.08
#